data_a9f1d006aa503029e4a7990944b54f36
#
_entry.id   a9f1d006aa503029e4a7990944b54f36
#
_cell.length_a   1.000
_cell.length_b   1.000
_cell.length_c   1.000
_cell.angle_alpha   90.00
_cell.angle_beta   90.00
_cell.angle_gamma   90.00
#
_symmetry.space_group_name_H-M   'P 1'
#
loop_
_entity.id
_entity.type
_entity.pdbx_description
1 polymer ?
#
loop_
_entity_poly.entity_id
_entity_poly.type
_entity_poly.pdbx_seq_one_letter_code
_entity_poly.pdbx_strand_id
1 'polypeptide(L)'
;CKYTTLKRSKLVTFLKDGLDKDVIKYDHNIQKIEKNNDQIILTFNENDIVICDYLIISDGVFSKGKSLISKNEIKPTYNNSIAIRGNISRDNLNNLNKKNISLFMGQNFHYVIYPVNNENEEFNFIGVLQYKLSPNELDNFSLFKEEVFIQSIKDKLYNKISTTILDNLNNIKCFPVFVSKGYLKPGNNIFLIGDAFFAFPPSFAQGASQSIESGSELFDS
;
A
#
# COMPACT_ATOMS: atom_id res chain seq x y z
N CYS A 1 -20.42 4.47 12.23
CA CYS A 1 -19.73 3.34 11.59
C CYS A 1 -18.75 2.70 12.57
N LYS A 2 -18.82 1.38 12.71
CA LYS A 2 -17.75 0.64 13.41
C LYS A 2 -16.64 0.40 12.40
N TYR A 3 -15.41 0.74 12.72
CA TYR A 3 -14.24 0.35 11.96
C TYR A 3 -13.21 -0.28 12.88
N THR A 4 -12.37 -1.11 12.32
CA THR A 4 -11.36 -1.87 13.04
C THR A 4 -9.98 -1.41 12.61
N THR A 5 -9.13 -1.12 13.58
CA THR A 5 -7.70 -0.87 13.36
C THR A 5 -6.91 -2.08 13.81
N LEU A 6 -5.95 -2.53 13.02
CA LEU A 6 -5.08 -3.65 13.35
C LEU A 6 -3.72 -3.53 12.68
N LYS A 7 -2.73 -4.24 13.22
CA LYS A 7 -1.42 -4.35 12.57
C LYS A 7 -1.55 -5.16 11.27
N ARG A 8 -0.92 -4.69 10.19
CA ARG A 8 -0.90 -5.40 8.91
C ARG A 8 -0.42 -6.86 9.05
N SER A 9 0.60 -7.11 9.88
CA SER A 9 1.10 -8.47 10.13
C SER A 9 0.01 -9.39 10.67
N LYS A 10 -0.81 -8.92 11.62
CA LYS A 10 -1.93 -9.71 12.17
C LYS A 10 -2.98 -10.03 11.11
N LEU A 11 -3.32 -9.07 10.23
CA LEU A 11 -4.24 -9.32 9.13
C LEU A 11 -3.69 -10.36 8.16
N VAL A 12 -2.42 -10.23 7.77
CA VAL A 12 -1.75 -11.18 6.86
C VAL A 12 -1.70 -12.57 7.47
N THR A 13 -1.35 -12.70 8.75
CA THR A 13 -1.36 -13.99 9.45
C THR A 13 -2.76 -14.60 9.46
N PHE A 14 -3.78 -13.83 9.85
CA PHE A 14 -5.17 -14.29 9.88
C PHE A 14 -5.64 -14.81 8.51
N LEU A 15 -5.34 -14.09 7.43
CA LEU A 15 -5.70 -14.53 6.08
C LEU A 15 -4.94 -15.78 5.64
N LYS A 16 -3.66 -15.90 6.03
CA LYS A 16 -2.84 -17.09 5.73
C LYS A 16 -3.30 -18.34 6.48
N ASP A 17 -3.69 -18.18 7.73
CA ASP A 17 -4.12 -19.30 8.59
C ASP A 17 -5.42 -19.95 8.06
N GLY A 18 -6.18 -19.24 7.23
CA GLY A 18 -7.35 -19.77 6.53
C GLY A 18 -7.06 -20.53 5.23
N LEU A 19 -5.78 -20.63 4.81
CA LEU A 19 -5.39 -21.28 3.56
C LEU A 19 -4.66 -22.59 3.82
N ASP A 20 -4.83 -23.55 2.91
CA ASP A 20 -4.05 -24.78 2.92
C ASP A 20 -2.56 -24.48 2.70
N LYS A 21 -1.68 -25.26 3.33
CA LYS A 21 -0.23 -24.99 3.38
C LYS A 21 0.43 -24.92 1.99
N ASP A 22 -0.10 -25.66 1.02
CA ASP A 22 0.50 -25.78 -0.31
C ASP A 22 -0.06 -24.78 -1.34
N VAL A 23 -1.01 -23.94 -0.94
CA VAL A 23 -1.65 -22.95 -1.83
C VAL A 23 -0.71 -21.77 -2.11
N ILE A 24 0.10 -21.37 -1.12
CA ILE A 24 1.01 -20.25 -1.26
C ILE A 24 2.39 -20.73 -1.68
N LYS A 25 2.82 -20.31 -2.86
CA LYS A 25 4.17 -20.53 -3.36
C LYS A 25 4.96 -19.23 -3.32
N TYR A 26 6.11 -19.26 -2.66
CA TYR A 26 7.04 -18.13 -2.56
C TYR A 26 8.11 -18.22 -3.65
N ASP A 27 8.82 -17.10 -3.88
CA ASP A 27 9.93 -16.98 -4.84
C ASP A 27 9.55 -17.30 -6.31
N HIS A 28 8.25 -17.13 -6.63
CA HIS A 28 7.71 -17.33 -7.97
C HIS A 28 7.53 -15.96 -8.66
N ASN A 29 8.60 -15.46 -9.28
CA ASN A 29 8.56 -14.20 -10.03
C ASN A 29 8.08 -14.46 -11.46
N ILE A 30 6.88 -13.97 -11.80
CA ILE A 30 6.31 -14.10 -13.13
C ILE A 30 7.17 -13.38 -14.17
N GLN A 31 7.47 -14.09 -15.29
CA GLN A 31 8.26 -13.58 -16.39
C GLN A 31 7.41 -13.33 -17.64
N LYS A 32 6.41 -14.18 -17.88
CA LYS A 32 5.57 -14.12 -19.07
C LYS A 32 4.15 -14.55 -18.78
N ILE A 33 3.19 -13.92 -19.46
CA ILE A 33 1.77 -14.29 -19.47
C ILE A 33 1.36 -14.41 -20.93
N GLU A 34 0.89 -15.59 -21.34
CA GLU A 34 0.41 -15.87 -22.69
C GLU A 34 -1.01 -16.40 -22.64
N LYS A 35 -1.81 -16.02 -23.64
CA LYS A 35 -3.13 -16.62 -23.87
C LYS A 35 -3.03 -17.65 -24.96
N ASN A 36 -3.53 -18.84 -24.69
CA ASN A 36 -3.66 -19.92 -25.67
C ASN A 36 -5.10 -20.44 -25.64
N ASN A 37 -5.92 -20.00 -26.58
CA ASN A 37 -7.38 -20.20 -26.60
C ASN A 37 -8.00 -19.66 -25.28
N ASP A 38 -8.66 -20.54 -24.50
CA ASP A 38 -9.30 -20.20 -23.23
C ASP A 38 -8.37 -20.39 -22.02
N GLN A 39 -7.15 -20.83 -22.22
CA GLN A 39 -6.17 -21.03 -21.16
C GLN A 39 -5.13 -19.93 -21.09
N ILE A 40 -4.56 -19.74 -19.91
CA ILE A 40 -3.49 -18.79 -19.63
C ILE A 40 -2.25 -19.59 -19.24
N ILE A 41 -1.15 -19.28 -19.88
CA ILE A 41 0.16 -19.89 -19.62
C ILE A 41 1.01 -18.85 -18.88
N LEU A 42 1.43 -19.20 -17.67
CA LEU A 42 2.29 -18.40 -16.82
C LEU A 42 3.69 -19.02 -16.81
N THR A 43 4.70 -18.22 -17.13
CA THR A 43 6.11 -18.64 -16.99
C THR A 43 6.73 -17.84 -15.84
N PHE A 44 7.29 -18.55 -14.87
CA PHE A 44 7.94 -17.93 -13.70
C PHE A 44 9.46 -17.91 -13.87
N ASN A 45 10.09 -19.07 -13.91
CA ASN A 45 11.51 -19.25 -14.22
C ASN A 45 11.61 -20.11 -15.48
N GLU A 46 12.80 -20.29 -16.03
CA GLU A 46 13.02 -20.94 -17.33
C GLU A 46 12.31 -22.30 -17.52
N ASN A 47 12.01 -23.02 -16.43
CA ASN A 47 11.37 -24.33 -16.46
C ASN A 47 10.09 -24.44 -15.61
N ASP A 48 9.59 -23.33 -15.05
CA ASP A 48 8.43 -23.36 -14.18
C ASP A 48 7.23 -22.72 -14.89
N ILE A 49 6.38 -23.58 -15.45
CA ILE A 49 5.22 -23.20 -16.25
C ILE A 49 3.96 -23.66 -15.51
N VAL A 50 3.00 -22.74 -15.37
CA VAL A 50 1.67 -23.03 -14.85
C VAL A 50 0.62 -22.70 -15.90
N ILE A 51 -0.30 -23.62 -16.13
CA ILE A 51 -1.45 -23.42 -17.02
C ILE A 51 -2.68 -23.28 -16.13
N CYS A 52 -3.49 -22.25 -16.37
CA CYS A 52 -4.71 -21.99 -15.63
C CYS A 52 -5.83 -21.45 -16.53
N ASP A 53 -7.06 -21.61 -16.10
CA ASP A 53 -8.25 -21.09 -16.79
C ASP A 53 -8.50 -19.62 -16.45
N TYR A 54 -8.18 -19.20 -15.22
CA TYR A 54 -8.36 -17.86 -14.72
C TYR A 54 -7.08 -17.35 -14.05
N LEU A 55 -6.80 -16.07 -14.21
CA LEU A 55 -5.69 -15.37 -13.56
C LEU A 55 -6.18 -14.14 -12.82
N ILE A 56 -5.90 -14.07 -11.52
CA ILE A 56 -6.14 -12.89 -10.70
C ILE A 56 -4.81 -12.22 -10.38
N ILE A 57 -4.65 -10.97 -10.79
CA ILE A 57 -3.44 -10.16 -10.58
C ILE A 57 -3.71 -9.20 -9.41
N SER A 58 -2.94 -9.33 -8.32
CA SER A 58 -3.05 -8.51 -7.11
C SER A 58 -1.69 -8.00 -6.61
N ASP A 59 -0.73 -7.80 -7.51
CA ASP A 59 0.68 -7.51 -7.25
C ASP A 59 0.99 -6.01 -7.02
N GLY A 60 -0.06 -5.21 -6.78
CA GLY A 60 0.05 -3.84 -6.29
C GLY A 60 0.23 -2.78 -7.37
N VAL A 61 0.53 -1.54 -6.95
CA VAL A 61 0.57 -0.36 -7.83
C VAL A 61 1.60 -0.47 -8.94
N PHE A 62 2.73 -1.12 -8.71
CA PHE A 62 3.79 -1.39 -9.70
C PHE A 62 3.63 -2.75 -10.39
N SER A 63 2.41 -3.20 -10.56
CA SER A 63 2.03 -4.51 -11.09
C SER A 63 2.86 -4.94 -12.30
N LYS A 64 3.67 -5.97 -12.13
CA LYS A 64 4.40 -6.64 -13.21
C LYS A 64 3.42 -7.43 -14.08
N GLY A 65 2.45 -8.10 -13.46
CA GLY A 65 1.40 -8.83 -14.19
C GLY A 65 0.64 -7.92 -15.14
N LYS A 66 0.22 -6.73 -14.69
CA LYS A 66 -0.43 -5.72 -15.54
C LYS A 66 0.46 -5.30 -16.72
N SER A 67 1.75 -5.08 -16.48
CA SER A 67 2.71 -4.70 -17.52
C SER A 67 2.90 -5.79 -18.57
N LEU A 68 2.88 -7.06 -18.15
CA LEU A 68 3.05 -8.21 -19.07
C LEU A 68 1.84 -8.45 -19.99
N ILE A 69 0.64 -8.08 -19.56
CA ILE A 69 -0.58 -8.25 -20.35
C ILE A 69 -0.97 -7.02 -21.18
N SER A 70 -0.44 -5.85 -20.82
CA SER A 70 -0.73 -4.61 -21.52
C SER A 70 0.18 -4.43 -22.74
N LYS A 71 -0.42 -4.09 -23.88
CA LYS A 71 0.35 -3.64 -25.05
C LYS A 71 0.89 -2.22 -24.88
N ASN A 72 0.29 -1.45 -23.99
CA ASN A 72 0.67 -0.07 -23.65
C ASN A 72 1.12 -0.04 -22.20
N GLU A 73 2.25 0.59 -21.93
CA GLU A 73 2.79 0.70 -20.58
C GLU A 73 1.91 1.63 -19.71
N ILE A 74 1.11 1.04 -18.83
CA ILE A 74 0.32 1.79 -17.84
C ILE A 74 1.15 1.92 -16.58
N LYS A 75 1.96 2.97 -16.51
CA LYS A 75 2.77 3.29 -15.32
C LYS A 75 1.94 4.06 -14.28
N PRO A 76 2.14 3.78 -13.00
CA PRO A 76 1.62 4.63 -11.95
C PRO A 76 2.29 6.01 -12.01
N THR A 77 1.59 7.03 -11.54
CA THR A 77 2.07 8.40 -11.53
C THR A 77 2.31 8.86 -10.11
N TYR A 78 3.41 9.56 -9.89
CA TYR A 78 3.68 10.21 -8.61
C TYR A 78 2.62 11.28 -8.31
N ASN A 79 2.01 11.20 -7.13
CA ASN A 79 0.92 12.10 -6.71
C ASN A 79 1.42 13.41 -6.07
N ASN A 80 2.67 13.79 -6.28
CA ASN A 80 3.30 14.94 -5.61
C ASN A 80 3.11 14.92 -4.09
N SER A 81 3.15 13.75 -3.48
CA SER A 81 3.02 13.62 -2.03
C SER A 81 3.84 12.45 -1.49
N ILE A 82 4.31 12.62 -0.25
CA ILE A 82 5.01 11.60 0.51
C ILE A 82 4.13 11.16 1.67
N ALA A 83 3.95 9.87 1.82
CA ALA A 83 3.37 9.26 3.00
C ALA A 83 4.49 9.01 4.03
N ILE A 84 4.24 9.46 5.25
CA ILE A 84 5.14 9.33 6.40
C ILE A 84 4.46 8.39 7.38
N ARG A 85 5.15 7.34 7.78
CA ARG A 85 4.65 6.38 8.77
C ARG A 85 5.59 6.32 9.96
N GLY A 86 5.01 6.17 11.13
CA GLY A 86 5.75 5.98 12.37
C GLY A 86 4.85 5.42 13.45
N ASN A 87 5.46 5.11 14.58
CA ASN A 87 4.75 4.67 15.78
C ASN A 87 5.00 5.67 16.90
N ILE A 88 4.02 5.82 17.77
CA ILE A 88 4.12 6.67 18.96
C ILE A 88 3.52 5.93 20.16
N SER A 89 4.18 6.05 21.31
CA SER A 89 3.69 5.51 22.58
C SER A 89 2.52 6.32 23.11
N ARG A 90 1.62 5.65 23.81
CA ARG A 90 0.45 6.24 24.49
C ARG A 90 0.81 7.44 25.38
N ASP A 91 1.93 7.36 26.10
CA ASP A 91 2.34 8.37 27.07
C ASP A 91 2.64 9.72 26.42
N ASN A 92 2.99 9.71 25.14
CA ASN A 92 3.29 10.91 24.36
C ASN A 92 2.04 11.54 23.69
N LEU A 93 0.84 11.02 23.98
CA LEU A 93 -0.44 11.45 23.41
C LEU A 93 -1.41 12.03 24.46
N ASN A 94 -0.92 12.93 25.31
CA ASN A 94 -1.65 13.42 26.49
C ASN A 94 -2.99 14.10 26.18
N ASN A 95 -3.14 14.71 25.01
CA ASN A 95 -4.32 15.50 24.63
C ASN A 95 -5.21 14.81 23.58
N LEU A 96 -4.98 13.51 23.29
CA LEU A 96 -5.74 12.79 22.28
C LEU A 96 -6.68 11.76 22.91
N ASN A 97 -7.82 11.55 22.26
CA ASN A 97 -8.70 10.44 22.62
C ASN A 97 -8.06 9.12 22.19
N LYS A 98 -7.55 8.38 23.18
CA LYS A 98 -6.77 7.16 22.97
C LYS A 98 -7.60 5.94 22.53
N LYS A 99 -8.91 6.08 22.40
CA LYS A 99 -9.81 5.01 21.94
C LYS A 99 -10.25 5.18 20.49
N ASN A 100 -10.07 6.37 19.92
CA ASN A 100 -10.59 6.73 18.61
C ASN A 100 -9.44 6.97 17.60
N ILE A 101 -9.81 7.00 16.33
CA ILE A 101 -8.95 7.56 15.28
C ILE A 101 -9.00 9.08 15.40
N SER A 102 -7.85 9.71 15.41
CA SER A 102 -7.71 11.17 15.39
C SER A 102 -7.18 11.60 14.02
N LEU A 103 -7.97 12.37 13.29
CA LEU A 103 -7.60 12.94 11.99
C LEU A 103 -7.31 14.44 12.16
N PHE A 104 -6.18 14.87 11.67
CA PHE A 104 -5.73 16.27 11.66
C PHE A 104 -5.54 16.73 10.22
N MET A 105 -6.20 17.81 9.87
CA MET A 105 -6.17 18.36 8.51
C MET A 105 -5.55 19.75 8.52
N GLY A 106 -4.61 19.98 7.61
CA GLY A 106 -3.96 21.27 7.42
C GLY A 106 -3.69 21.54 5.95
N GLN A 107 -3.16 22.71 5.65
CA GLN A 107 -2.81 23.07 4.28
C GLN A 107 -1.65 22.20 3.78
N ASN A 108 -1.89 21.46 2.68
CA ASN A 108 -0.91 20.58 2.03
C ASN A 108 -0.37 19.44 2.91
N PHE A 109 -1.06 19.17 4.01
CA PHE A 109 -0.69 18.12 4.94
C PHE A 109 -1.90 17.66 5.76
N HIS A 110 -2.00 16.35 5.95
CA HIS A 110 -2.89 15.76 6.95
C HIS A 110 -2.19 14.58 7.62
N TYR A 111 -2.62 14.24 8.82
CA TYR A 111 -2.14 13.04 9.49
C TYR A 111 -3.22 12.41 10.35
N VAL A 112 -3.04 11.12 10.59
CA VAL A 112 -3.96 10.28 11.35
C VAL A 112 -3.16 9.57 12.44
N ILE A 113 -3.71 9.53 13.64
CA ILE A 113 -3.19 8.75 14.76
C ILE A 113 -4.29 7.81 15.23
N TYR A 114 -3.98 6.53 15.41
CA TYR A 114 -4.92 5.53 15.87
C TYR A 114 -4.24 4.38 16.60
N PRO A 115 -4.92 3.75 17.60
CA PRO A 115 -4.38 2.59 18.30
C PRO A 115 -4.30 1.38 17.38
N VAL A 116 -3.28 0.53 17.56
CA VAL A 116 -3.06 -0.68 16.77
C VAL A 116 -3.03 -1.96 17.58
N ASN A 117 -3.23 -1.88 18.89
CA ASN A 117 -3.37 -3.03 19.78
C ASN A 117 -4.56 -2.84 20.74
N ASN A 118 -5.01 -3.96 21.33
CA ASN A 118 -6.16 -3.95 22.22
C ASN A 118 -5.92 -3.18 23.53
N GLU A 119 -4.67 -3.05 23.95
CA GLU A 119 -4.24 -2.36 25.17
C GLU A 119 -4.14 -0.85 24.95
N ASN A 120 -4.21 -0.39 23.68
CA ASN A 120 -4.02 1.01 23.28
C ASN A 120 -2.70 1.62 23.78
N GLU A 121 -1.64 0.82 23.84
CA GLU A 121 -0.31 1.27 24.27
C GLU A 121 0.52 1.78 23.08
N GLU A 122 0.29 1.22 21.90
CA GLU A 122 0.97 1.59 20.67
C GLU A 122 0.00 2.22 19.68
N PHE A 123 0.40 3.35 19.14
CA PHE A 123 -0.36 4.10 18.14
C PHE A 123 0.42 4.16 16.83
N ASN A 124 -0.31 4.02 15.76
CA ASN A 124 0.22 4.24 14.43
C ASN A 124 0.02 5.70 14.03
N PHE A 125 1.06 6.28 13.46
CA PHE A 125 1.05 7.60 12.84
C PHE A 125 1.16 7.44 11.33
N ILE A 126 0.27 8.08 10.59
CA ILE A 126 0.36 8.19 9.13
C ILE A 126 0.12 9.65 8.76
N GLY A 127 1.12 10.29 8.16
CA GLY A 127 1.01 11.62 7.59
C GLY A 127 1.13 11.56 6.07
N VAL A 128 0.45 12.46 5.38
CA VAL A 128 0.59 12.69 3.93
C VAL A 128 0.93 14.15 3.70
N LEU A 129 2.12 14.38 3.21
CA LEU A 129 2.66 15.72 2.94
C LEU A 129 2.73 15.94 1.43
N GLN A 130 2.19 17.06 0.94
CA GLN A 130 2.44 17.49 -0.44
C GLN A 130 3.93 17.82 -0.60
N TYR A 131 4.57 17.12 -1.52
CA TYR A 131 6.01 17.20 -1.72
C TYR A 131 6.34 16.90 -3.18
N LYS A 132 7.12 17.77 -3.83
CA LYS A 132 7.57 17.55 -5.20
C LYS A 132 8.92 16.86 -5.18
N LEU A 133 9.03 15.77 -5.92
CA LEU A 133 10.28 15.06 -6.20
C LEU A 133 10.67 15.28 -7.65
N SER A 134 11.96 15.40 -7.90
CA SER A 134 12.52 15.36 -9.24
C SER A 134 12.45 13.93 -9.82
N PRO A 135 12.55 13.75 -11.15
CA PRO A 135 12.61 12.43 -11.76
C PRO A 135 13.74 11.55 -11.19
N ASN A 136 14.93 12.12 -10.96
CA ASN A 136 16.07 11.40 -10.40
C ASN A 136 15.81 10.89 -8.96
N GLU A 137 15.09 11.67 -8.14
CA GLU A 137 14.71 11.24 -6.79
C GLU A 137 13.64 10.15 -6.83
N LEU A 138 12.73 10.20 -7.80
CA LEU A 138 11.69 9.16 -7.97
C LEU A 138 12.27 7.81 -8.41
N ASP A 139 13.35 7.82 -9.19
CA ASP A 139 14.03 6.61 -9.63
C ASP A 139 14.96 6.03 -8.56
N ASN A 140 15.31 6.82 -7.53
CA ASN A 140 16.15 6.39 -6.42
C ASN A 140 15.32 5.96 -5.20
N PHE A 141 14.81 4.74 -5.18
CA PHE A 141 14.02 4.22 -4.05
C PHE A 141 14.82 4.07 -2.74
N SER A 142 16.15 4.07 -2.77
CA SER A 142 16.97 4.04 -1.55
C SER A 142 16.90 5.35 -0.78
N LEU A 143 16.72 6.47 -1.48
CA LEU A 143 16.61 7.81 -0.90
C LEU A 143 15.60 7.88 0.25
N PHE A 144 14.45 7.23 0.09
CA PHE A 144 13.34 7.27 1.07
C PHE A 144 13.63 6.52 2.36
N LYS A 145 14.75 5.80 2.43
CA LYS A 145 15.25 5.08 3.62
C LYS A 145 16.43 5.81 4.28
N GLU A 146 16.99 6.83 3.64
CA GLU A 146 18.13 7.56 4.16
C GLU A 146 17.72 8.49 5.30
N GLU A 147 18.51 8.49 6.39
CA GLU A 147 18.22 9.33 7.56
C GLU A 147 18.18 10.83 7.19
N VAL A 148 19.05 11.27 6.30
CA VAL A 148 19.10 12.67 5.85
C VAL A 148 17.79 13.08 5.18
N PHE A 149 17.21 12.20 4.35
CA PHE A 149 15.93 12.46 3.71
C PHE A 149 14.79 12.47 4.73
N ILE A 150 14.74 11.47 5.62
CA ILE A 150 13.74 11.37 6.69
C ILE A 150 13.79 12.62 7.57
N GLN A 151 15.00 13.09 7.93
CA GLN A 151 15.16 14.30 8.73
C GLN A 151 14.67 15.53 7.97
N SER A 152 14.97 15.67 6.68
CA SER A 152 14.48 16.79 5.86
C SER A 152 12.95 16.86 5.81
N ILE A 153 12.29 15.70 5.83
CA ILE A 153 10.82 15.60 5.91
C ILE A 153 10.33 16.00 7.31
N LYS A 154 10.99 15.53 8.38
CA LYS A 154 10.68 15.94 9.75
C LYS A 154 10.75 17.46 9.91
N ASP A 155 11.81 18.08 9.40
CA ASP A 155 12.00 19.54 9.50
C ASP A 155 10.85 20.33 8.85
N LYS A 156 10.30 19.83 7.75
CA LYS A 156 9.10 20.41 7.12
C LYS A 156 7.82 20.25 7.93
N LEU A 157 7.80 19.31 8.86
CA LEU A 157 6.65 19.01 9.72
C LEU A 157 6.66 19.77 11.04
N TYR A 158 7.77 20.34 11.50
CA TYR A 158 7.86 21.03 12.80
C TYR A 158 6.83 22.16 12.97
N ASN A 159 6.44 22.82 11.89
CA ASN A 159 5.41 23.87 11.93
C ASN A 159 3.99 23.35 11.65
N LYS A 160 3.83 22.03 11.47
CA LYS A 160 2.56 21.41 11.06
C LYS A 160 2.03 20.40 12.08
N ILE A 161 2.89 19.88 12.92
CA ILE A 161 2.59 18.89 13.96
C ILE A 161 3.14 19.39 15.28
N SER A 162 2.49 19.03 16.39
CA SER A 162 3.04 19.25 17.73
C SER A 162 4.44 18.63 17.84
N THR A 163 5.38 19.40 18.37
CA THR A 163 6.77 18.94 18.62
C THR A 163 6.77 17.69 19.50
N THR A 164 5.91 17.63 20.50
CA THR A 164 5.76 16.45 21.38
C THR A 164 5.45 15.19 20.57
N ILE A 165 4.60 15.25 19.54
CA ILE A 165 4.31 14.12 18.67
C ILE A 165 5.51 13.81 17.78
N LEU A 166 6.06 14.82 17.12
CA LEU A 166 7.11 14.64 16.12
C LEU A 166 8.40 14.11 16.71
N ASP A 167 8.78 14.59 17.90
CA ASP A 167 10.01 14.18 18.58
C ASP A 167 9.92 12.76 19.18
N ASN A 168 8.71 12.30 19.45
CA ASN A 168 8.45 10.95 19.98
C ASN A 168 7.98 9.95 18.93
N LEU A 169 8.01 10.30 17.64
CA LEU A 169 7.79 9.34 16.56
C LEU A 169 8.97 8.39 16.42
N ASN A 170 8.68 7.10 16.47
CA ASN A 170 9.64 6.02 16.29
C ASN A 170 9.44 5.31 14.95
N ASN A 171 10.47 4.62 14.45
CA ASN A 171 10.43 3.81 13.23
C ASN A 171 9.88 4.57 12.02
N ILE A 172 10.31 5.82 11.86
CA ILE A 172 9.83 6.68 10.78
C ILE A 172 10.29 6.12 9.42
N LYS A 173 9.31 6.03 8.50
CA LYS A 173 9.53 5.61 7.11
C LYS A 173 8.80 6.55 6.18
N CYS A 174 9.44 6.89 5.08
CA CYS A 174 8.88 7.73 4.04
C CYS A 174 8.61 6.92 2.78
N PHE A 175 7.50 7.21 2.11
CA PHE A 175 7.10 6.52 0.87
C PHE A 175 6.54 7.53 -0.12
N PRO A 176 7.05 7.60 -1.35
CA PRO A 176 6.39 8.37 -2.39
C PRO A 176 5.03 7.75 -2.72
N VAL A 177 4.01 8.58 -2.85
CA VAL A 177 2.66 8.12 -3.15
C VAL A 177 2.49 8.04 -4.66
N PHE A 178 2.24 6.84 -5.16
CA PHE A 178 1.90 6.59 -6.55
C PHE A 178 0.42 6.26 -6.69
N VAL A 179 -0.18 6.71 -7.80
CA VAL A 179 -1.60 6.51 -8.10
C VAL A 179 -1.78 6.06 -9.55
N SER A 180 -2.89 5.39 -9.82
CA SER A 180 -3.28 5.05 -11.18
C SER A 180 -3.95 6.24 -11.87
N LYS A 181 -3.65 6.45 -13.16
CA LYS A 181 -4.37 7.39 -14.04
C LYS A 181 -5.41 6.71 -14.92
N GLY A 182 -5.37 5.41 -14.99
CA GLY A 182 -6.27 4.61 -15.81
C GLY A 182 -6.28 3.16 -15.35
N TYR A 183 -7.18 2.39 -15.90
CA TYR A 183 -7.32 0.98 -15.62
C TYR A 183 -7.23 0.15 -16.90
N LEU A 184 -6.88 -1.12 -16.75
CA LEU A 184 -6.79 -2.09 -17.83
C LEU A 184 -7.93 -3.10 -17.71
N LYS A 185 -8.57 -3.43 -18.84
CA LYS A 185 -9.49 -4.56 -18.95
C LYS A 185 -8.84 -5.65 -19.79
N PRO A 186 -8.26 -6.67 -19.17
CA PRO A 186 -7.40 -7.63 -19.90
C PRO A 186 -8.16 -8.71 -20.66
N GLY A 187 -9.47 -8.81 -20.51
CA GLY A 187 -10.33 -9.82 -21.16
C GLY A 187 -11.09 -10.68 -20.15
N ASN A 188 -11.77 -11.75 -20.61
CA ASN A 188 -12.78 -12.44 -19.84
C ASN A 188 -12.25 -13.36 -18.73
N ASN A 189 -10.99 -13.77 -18.78
CA ASN A 189 -10.40 -14.72 -17.83
C ASN A 189 -9.16 -14.20 -17.08
N ILE A 190 -8.83 -12.91 -17.23
CA ILE A 190 -7.79 -12.25 -16.43
C ILE A 190 -8.41 -11.08 -15.69
N PHE A 191 -8.22 -11.04 -14.38
CA PHE A 191 -8.77 -10.03 -13.49
C PHE A 191 -7.66 -9.30 -12.76
N LEU A 192 -7.88 -8.02 -12.51
CA LEU A 192 -7.02 -7.18 -11.69
C LEU A 192 -7.80 -6.75 -10.46
N ILE A 193 -7.23 -6.87 -9.27
CA ILE A 193 -7.85 -6.43 -8.02
C ILE A 193 -6.92 -5.53 -7.20
N GLY A 194 -7.50 -4.77 -6.28
CA GLY A 194 -6.77 -3.86 -5.40
C GLY A 194 -5.95 -2.83 -6.19
N ASP A 195 -4.76 -2.48 -5.68
CA ASP A 195 -3.89 -1.48 -6.30
C ASP A 195 -3.36 -1.90 -7.69
N ALA A 196 -3.35 -3.19 -8.02
CA ALA A 196 -3.04 -3.65 -9.37
C ALA A 196 -4.12 -3.22 -10.37
N PHE A 197 -5.39 -3.20 -9.96
CA PHE A 197 -6.48 -2.64 -10.76
C PHE A 197 -6.42 -1.12 -10.77
N PHE A 198 -6.53 -0.49 -9.60
CA PHE A 198 -6.52 0.95 -9.49
C PHE A 198 -6.02 1.43 -8.12
N ALA A 199 -4.86 2.09 -8.09
CA ALA A 199 -4.28 2.64 -6.88
C ALA A 199 -4.79 4.07 -6.63
N PHE A 200 -5.34 4.30 -5.45
CA PHE A 200 -5.87 5.59 -5.00
C PHE A 200 -4.87 6.33 -4.09
N PRO A 201 -4.99 7.67 -3.97
CA PRO A 201 -4.29 8.39 -2.91
C PRO A 201 -4.73 7.89 -1.53
N PRO A 202 -3.84 7.83 -0.53
CA PRO A 202 -4.15 7.28 0.80
C PRO A 202 -5.05 8.18 1.66
N SER A 203 -5.64 9.24 1.11
CA SER A 203 -6.37 10.29 1.82
C SER A 203 -7.57 9.79 2.64
N PHE A 204 -8.19 8.69 2.22
CA PHE A 204 -9.37 8.12 2.88
C PHE A 204 -9.09 6.79 3.59
N ALA A 205 -7.83 6.35 3.64
CA ALA A 205 -7.41 5.09 4.24
C ALA A 205 -8.19 3.84 3.71
N GLN A 206 -8.65 3.87 2.47
CA GLN A 206 -9.53 2.86 1.86
C GLN A 206 -8.80 1.76 1.07
N GLY A 207 -7.47 1.86 0.88
CA GLY A 207 -6.74 0.93 0.01
C GLY A 207 -6.94 -0.55 0.38
N ALA A 208 -6.86 -0.88 1.67
CA ALA A 208 -7.05 -2.26 2.12
C ALA A 208 -8.51 -2.73 2.00
N SER A 209 -9.49 -1.90 2.40
CA SER A 209 -10.91 -2.25 2.30
C SER A 209 -11.34 -2.44 0.85
N GLN A 210 -10.94 -1.56 -0.05
CA GLN A 210 -11.25 -1.72 -1.47
C GLN A 210 -10.59 -2.94 -2.11
N SER A 211 -9.39 -3.33 -1.65
CA SER A 211 -8.76 -4.57 -2.10
C SER A 211 -9.54 -5.80 -1.63
N ILE A 212 -10.06 -5.79 -0.40
CA ILE A 212 -10.90 -6.87 0.15
C ILE A 212 -12.25 -6.92 -0.58
N GLU A 213 -12.91 -5.77 -0.74
CA GLU A 213 -14.19 -5.65 -1.44
C GLU A 213 -14.08 -6.13 -2.90
N SER A 214 -13.02 -5.71 -3.62
CA SER A 214 -12.82 -6.17 -5.01
C SER A 214 -12.59 -7.67 -5.11
N GLY A 215 -11.97 -8.29 -4.10
CA GLY A 215 -11.84 -9.76 -4.02
C GLY A 215 -13.16 -10.44 -3.76
N SER A 216 -14.01 -9.89 -2.89
CA SER A 216 -15.35 -10.40 -2.58
C SER A 216 -16.27 -10.30 -3.79
N GLU A 217 -16.34 -9.14 -4.43
CA GLU A 217 -17.16 -8.94 -5.65
C GLU A 217 -16.76 -9.89 -6.79
N LEU A 218 -15.45 -10.13 -6.94
CA LEU A 218 -14.98 -11.09 -7.93
C LEU A 218 -15.38 -12.53 -7.60
N PHE A 219 -15.45 -12.88 -6.32
CA PHE A 219 -15.87 -14.21 -5.88
C PHE A 219 -17.38 -14.42 -6.08
N ASP A 220 -18.19 -13.39 -5.90
CA ASP A 220 -19.65 -13.43 -5.98
C ASP A 220 -20.16 -13.34 -7.45
N SER A 221 -19.29 -13.02 -8.43
CA SER A 221 -19.62 -12.83 -9.85
C SER A 221 -19.37 -14.10 -10.69
#